data_560272a4e68f069870e5a2fdba3b6a86
#
_entry.id   560272a4e68f069870e5a2fdba3b6a86
#
_cell.length_a   1.000
_cell.length_b   1.000
_cell.length_c   1.000
_cell.angle_alpha   90.00
_cell.angle_beta   90.00
_cell.angle_gamma   90.00
#
_symmetry.space_group_name_H-M   'P 1'
#
loop_
_entity.id
_entity.type
_entity.pdbx_description
1 polymer ?
#
loop_
_entity_poly.entity_id
_entity_poly.type
_entity_poly.pdbx_seq_one_letter_code
_entity_poly.pdbx_strand_id
1 'polypeptide(L)'
;AAPSGVDYGYVFIRREETESRGNLAGFIIEAESDIYVSVRFNSNATNGGNQYHAGALVSKGDSGFGTRFRAGALQNQTGAHMNFASIMATENNTKVSITVPQDVELLSGATGTIQVTLDYGQTYVVAAEQNNTLNSREGIIGTLIESDKSIVVNSGSGTGSFTADEG
;
A
#
# COMPACT_ATOMS: atom_id res chain seq x y z
N ALA A 1 -14.00 14.93 -19.51
CA ALA A 1 -14.98 13.96 -19.05
C ALA A 1 -14.28 12.63 -18.90
N ALA A 2 -14.39 11.98 -17.74
CA ALA A 2 -13.88 10.63 -17.54
C ALA A 2 -14.63 9.66 -18.47
N PRO A 3 -13.97 8.62 -19.00
CA PRO A 3 -14.64 7.63 -19.81
C PRO A 3 -15.81 7.02 -19.04
N SER A 4 -16.98 6.96 -19.66
CA SER A 4 -18.13 6.29 -19.07
C SER A 4 -17.82 4.80 -18.97
N GLY A 5 -17.93 4.23 -17.75
CA GLY A 5 -17.73 2.81 -17.52
C GLY A 5 -16.51 2.44 -16.68
N VAL A 6 -15.77 3.41 -16.17
CA VAL A 6 -14.71 3.14 -15.19
C VAL A 6 -15.36 3.13 -13.80
N ASP A 7 -15.36 1.98 -13.16
CA ASP A 7 -15.76 1.86 -11.77
C ASP A 7 -14.60 2.27 -10.88
N TYR A 8 -14.66 3.47 -10.35
CA TYR A 8 -13.63 4.02 -9.45
C TYR A 8 -13.59 3.34 -8.08
N GLY A 9 -14.57 2.51 -7.77
CA GLY A 9 -14.68 1.81 -6.48
C GLY A 9 -13.57 0.78 -6.23
N TYR A 10 -12.90 0.29 -7.28
CA TYR A 10 -11.88 -0.76 -7.18
C TYR A 10 -10.45 -0.25 -7.00
N VAL A 11 -10.24 1.06 -7.03
CA VAL A 11 -8.88 1.64 -6.88
C VAL A 11 -8.49 1.79 -5.41
N PHE A 12 -9.47 1.79 -4.50
CA PHE A 12 -9.26 1.99 -3.09
C PHE A 12 -9.53 0.72 -2.29
N ILE A 13 -8.54 0.31 -1.50
CA ILE A 13 -8.72 -0.77 -0.53
C ILE A 13 -9.42 -0.20 0.68
N ARG A 14 -10.51 -0.79 1.06
CA ARG A 14 -11.23 -0.43 2.27
C ARG A 14 -10.49 -0.95 3.51
N ARG A 15 -10.73 -0.32 4.65
CA ARG A 15 -10.15 -0.75 5.93
C ARG A 15 -10.41 -2.23 6.23
N GLU A 16 -11.62 -2.70 5.97
CA GLU A 16 -12.05 -4.08 6.16
C GLU A 16 -11.46 -5.07 5.16
N GLU A 17 -10.84 -4.58 4.08
CA GLU A 17 -10.19 -5.39 3.05
C GLU A 17 -8.69 -5.54 3.26
N THR A 18 -8.12 -4.84 4.25
CA THR A 18 -6.74 -5.04 4.65
C THR A 18 -6.55 -6.41 5.27
N GLU A 19 -5.35 -6.96 5.11
CA GLU A 19 -4.98 -8.28 5.66
C GLU A 19 -5.86 -9.45 5.16
N SER A 20 -6.51 -9.24 4.03
CA SER A 20 -7.17 -10.29 3.27
C SER A 20 -6.47 -10.52 1.93
N ARG A 21 -6.52 -11.74 1.42
CA ARG A 21 -6.04 -12.02 0.07
C ARG A 21 -7.04 -11.48 -0.94
N GLY A 22 -6.63 -10.51 -1.73
CA GLY A 22 -7.46 -9.88 -2.75
C GLY A 22 -6.88 -10.07 -4.15
N ASN A 23 -7.75 -10.28 -5.13
CA ASN A 23 -7.37 -10.35 -6.54
C ASN A 23 -7.53 -8.99 -7.24
N LEU A 24 -7.97 -7.96 -6.53
CA LEU A 24 -8.46 -6.72 -7.14
C LEU A 24 -7.69 -5.45 -6.73
N ALA A 25 -6.65 -5.59 -5.92
CA ALA A 25 -5.95 -4.44 -5.36
C ALA A 25 -4.71 -4.02 -6.16
N GLY A 26 -4.45 -4.63 -7.31
CA GLY A 26 -3.29 -4.35 -8.15
C GLY A 26 -3.62 -4.41 -9.63
N PHE A 27 -2.76 -3.79 -10.44
CA PHE A 27 -2.83 -3.83 -11.89
C PHE A 27 -1.59 -4.53 -12.45
N ILE A 28 -1.79 -5.43 -13.39
CA ILE A 28 -0.74 -6.02 -14.20
C ILE A 28 -0.87 -5.40 -15.59
N ILE A 29 0.21 -4.79 -16.06
CA ILE A 29 0.29 -4.17 -17.38
C ILE A 29 1.40 -4.87 -18.15
N GLU A 30 1.04 -5.53 -19.24
CA GLU A 30 1.94 -6.22 -20.13
C GLU A 30 1.96 -5.53 -21.49
N ALA A 31 3.11 -5.47 -22.14
CA ALA A 31 3.28 -4.87 -23.45
C ALA A 31 4.32 -5.65 -24.29
N GLU A 32 4.14 -5.68 -25.61
CA GLU A 32 5.07 -6.34 -26.54
C GLU A 32 6.39 -5.56 -26.73
N SER A 33 6.42 -4.32 -26.31
CA SER A 33 7.59 -3.44 -26.41
C SER A 33 7.72 -2.61 -25.13
N ASP A 34 8.89 -2.01 -24.92
CA ASP A 34 9.15 -1.14 -23.77
C ASP A 34 8.12 -0.02 -23.67
N ILE A 35 7.54 0.14 -22.51
CA ILE A 35 6.57 1.17 -22.17
C ILE A 35 6.99 1.94 -20.94
N TYR A 36 6.47 3.14 -20.82
CA TYR A 36 6.52 3.95 -19.62
C TYR A 36 5.13 4.02 -19.00
N VAL A 37 5.03 3.69 -17.72
CA VAL A 37 3.76 3.73 -16.97
C VAL A 37 3.83 4.78 -15.89
N SER A 38 2.89 5.73 -15.92
CA SER A 38 2.69 6.72 -14.87
C SER A 38 1.25 6.62 -14.37
N VAL A 39 1.10 6.31 -13.09
CA VAL A 39 -0.20 6.30 -12.41
C VAL A 39 -0.38 7.65 -11.74
N ARG A 40 -1.51 8.29 -12.00
CA ARG A 40 -1.89 9.54 -11.35
C ARG A 40 -3.27 9.43 -10.76
N PHE A 41 -3.45 9.88 -9.55
CA PHE A 41 -4.77 9.98 -8.96
C PHE A 41 -5.02 11.41 -8.45
N ASN A 42 -6.28 11.79 -8.50
CA ASN A 42 -6.76 13.04 -7.96
C ASN A 42 -8.13 12.76 -7.33
N SER A 43 -8.27 13.03 -6.06
CA SER A 43 -9.57 12.97 -5.39
C SER A 43 -10.13 14.39 -5.28
N ASN A 44 -11.32 14.58 -5.84
CA ASN A 44 -12.07 15.81 -5.73
C ASN A 44 -13.19 15.61 -4.70
N ALA A 45 -13.17 16.37 -3.62
CA ALA A 45 -14.25 16.37 -2.65
C ALA A 45 -15.48 17.06 -3.25
N THR A 46 -16.43 16.28 -3.75
CA THR A 46 -17.69 16.79 -4.34
C THR A 46 -18.66 17.39 -3.32
N ASN A 47 -18.38 17.32 -2.03
CA ASN A 47 -19.28 17.74 -0.95
C ASN A 47 -18.71 18.87 -0.08
N GLY A 48 -18.21 19.93 -0.71
CA GLY A 48 -17.94 21.20 -0.01
C GLY A 48 -16.65 21.24 0.83
N GLY A 49 -15.81 20.23 0.75
CA GLY A 49 -14.45 20.25 1.32
C GLY A 49 -13.44 20.79 0.31
N ASN A 50 -12.66 21.79 0.69
CA ASN A 50 -11.62 22.38 -0.15
C ASN A 50 -10.32 21.55 -0.20
N GLN A 51 -10.39 20.25 0.02
CA GLN A 51 -9.20 19.41 0.09
C GLN A 51 -9.10 18.56 -1.17
N TYR A 52 -8.13 18.88 -1.99
CA TYR A 52 -7.74 18.10 -3.16
C TYR A 52 -6.51 17.29 -2.80
N HIS A 53 -6.62 15.97 -2.85
CA HIS A 53 -5.48 15.08 -2.72
C HIS A 53 -5.09 14.60 -4.11
N ALA A 54 -3.85 14.80 -4.46
CA ALA A 54 -3.27 14.32 -5.71
C ALA A 54 -2.01 13.51 -5.42
N GLY A 55 -1.81 12.47 -6.18
CA GLY A 55 -0.61 11.66 -6.09
C GLY A 55 -0.19 11.14 -7.45
N ALA A 56 1.07 10.78 -7.55
CA ALA A 56 1.62 10.16 -8.73
C ALA A 56 2.61 9.06 -8.34
N LEU A 57 2.61 8.01 -9.13
CA LEU A 57 3.51 6.88 -9.00
C LEU A 57 4.04 6.52 -10.37
N VAL A 58 5.34 6.27 -10.45
CA VAL A 58 5.98 5.76 -11.67
C VAL A 58 6.33 4.30 -11.42
N SER A 59 5.90 3.43 -12.32
CA SER A 59 6.29 2.03 -12.28
C SER A 59 7.80 1.88 -12.51
N LYS A 60 8.42 0.99 -11.77
CA LYS A 60 9.83 0.61 -11.95
C LYS A 60 10.00 -0.57 -12.91
N GLY A 61 8.88 -1.11 -13.41
CA GLY A 61 8.89 -2.32 -14.21
C GLY A 61 9.57 -3.48 -13.47
N ASP A 62 10.25 -4.34 -14.20
CA ASP A 62 10.94 -5.51 -13.64
C ASP A 62 12.03 -5.16 -12.62
N SER A 63 12.61 -3.96 -12.69
CA SER A 63 13.58 -3.50 -11.69
C SER A 63 12.99 -3.23 -10.30
N GLY A 64 11.67 -3.18 -10.20
CA GLY A 64 10.94 -3.12 -8.94
C GLY A 64 10.67 -4.48 -8.29
N PHE A 65 10.98 -5.58 -8.97
CA PHE A 65 10.79 -6.93 -8.45
C PHE A 65 11.91 -7.31 -7.49
N GLY A 66 11.57 -8.06 -6.46
CA GLY A 66 12.55 -8.52 -5.49
C GLY A 66 11.95 -9.48 -4.48
N THR A 67 12.79 -9.99 -3.59
CA THR A 67 12.41 -10.94 -2.54
C THR A 67 12.59 -10.36 -1.13
N ARG A 68 13.09 -9.12 -1.01
CA ARG A 68 13.31 -8.48 0.28
C ARG A 68 13.16 -6.97 0.19
N PHE A 69 12.25 -6.43 1.00
CA PHE A 69 11.90 -5.02 1.02
C PHE A 69 11.81 -4.48 2.44
N ARG A 70 11.99 -3.17 2.56
CA ARG A 70 11.60 -2.39 3.73
C ARG A 70 10.53 -1.40 3.33
N ALA A 71 9.40 -1.42 4.02
CA ALA A 71 8.36 -0.44 3.81
C ALA A 71 8.83 0.95 4.24
N GLY A 72 8.65 1.92 3.36
CA GLY A 72 8.89 3.34 3.62
C GLY A 72 7.59 4.12 3.51
N ALA A 73 7.44 5.16 4.32
CA ALA A 73 6.30 6.06 4.27
C ALA A 73 6.67 7.39 4.94
N LEU A 74 5.85 8.41 4.77
CA LEU A 74 5.91 9.59 5.61
C LEU A 74 5.10 9.34 6.88
N GLN A 75 5.46 9.97 7.98
CA GLN A 75 4.64 9.97 9.18
C GLN A 75 3.26 10.58 8.90
N ASN A 76 2.22 10.01 9.46
CA ASN A 76 0.91 10.64 9.42
C ASN A 76 0.83 11.78 10.44
N GLN A 77 0.17 12.87 10.05
CA GLN A 77 0.01 14.02 10.92
C GLN A 77 -0.96 13.77 12.06
N THR A 78 -2.00 13.03 11.82
CA THR A 78 -3.08 12.77 12.78
C THR A 78 -3.36 11.29 12.90
N GLY A 79 -3.94 10.88 14.02
CA GLY A 79 -4.36 9.52 14.25
C GLY A 79 -5.54 9.03 13.40
N ALA A 80 -5.99 9.81 12.41
CA ALA A 80 -7.12 9.44 11.54
C ALA A 80 -6.71 8.73 10.24
N HIS A 81 -5.40 8.62 9.98
CA HIS A 81 -4.88 8.12 8.70
C HIS A 81 -3.91 6.96 8.92
N MET A 82 -3.77 6.11 7.93
CA MET A 82 -2.99 4.88 8.00
C MET A 82 -1.72 4.95 7.16
N ASN A 83 -0.68 4.29 7.64
CA ASN A 83 0.43 3.87 6.79
C ASN A 83 0.16 2.45 6.32
N PHE A 84 0.50 2.15 5.09
CA PHE A 84 0.22 0.85 4.48
C PHE A 84 1.41 0.33 3.67
N ALA A 85 1.47 -0.98 3.50
CA ALA A 85 2.25 -1.65 2.48
C ALA A 85 1.37 -2.65 1.73
N SER A 86 1.39 -2.56 0.42
CA SER A 86 0.72 -3.47 -0.50
C SER A 86 1.75 -4.37 -1.16
N ILE A 87 1.49 -5.64 -1.18
CA ILE A 87 2.37 -6.68 -1.70
C ILE A 87 1.60 -7.41 -2.79
N MET A 88 2.21 -7.63 -3.95
CA MET A 88 1.64 -8.45 -5.02
C MET A 88 2.62 -9.52 -5.44
N ALA A 89 2.14 -10.76 -5.54
CA ALA A 89 2.94 -11.88 -6.02
C ALA A 89 3.03 -11.90 -7.54
N THR A 90 4.23 -12.19 -8.05
CA THR A 90 4.49 -12.35 -9.48
C THR A 90 4.48 -13.81 -9.94
N GLU A 91 4.30 -14.73 -9.01
CA GLU A 91 4.23 -16.17 -9.27
C GLU A 91 3.24 -16.84 -8.32
N ASN A 92 2.72 -18.01 -8.75
CA ASN A 92 1.85 -18.83 -7.90
C ASN A 92 2.62 -19.40 -6.69
N ASN A 93 1.89 -19.60 -5.59
CA ASN A 93 2.41 -20.22 -4.37
C ASN A 93 3.65 -19.48 -3.82
N THR A 94 3.62 -18.14 -3.85
CA THR A 94 4.65 -17.27 -3.27
C THR A 94 4.41 -17.13 -1.77
N LYS A 95 5.38 -17.55 -0.96
CA LYS A 95 5.32 -17.41 0.49
C LYS A 95 5.93 -16.07 0.89
N VAL A 96 5.17 -15.29 1.63
CA VAL A 96 5.58 -13.96 2.09
C VAL A 96 5.58 -13.92 3.61
N SER A 97 6.66 -13.41 4.17
CA SER A 97 6.83 -13.12 5.59
C SER A 97 6.88 -11.61 5.80
N ILE A 98 6.02 -11.08 6.65
CA ILE A 98 5.89 -9.65 6.93
C ILE A 98 6.17 -9.45 8.41
N THR A 99 7.29 -8.84 8.75
CA THR A 99 7.69 -8.55 10.13
C THR A 99 7.51 -7.06 10.39
N VAL A 100 6.49 -6.72 11.17
CA VAL A 100 6.23 -5.34 11.59
C VAL A 100 7.19 -4.93 12.70
N PRO A 101 7.49 -3.62 12.86
CA PRO A 101 8.28 -3.14 13.98
C PRO A 101 7.68 -3.56 15.33
N GLN A 102 8.54 -3.67 16.34
CA GLN A 102 8.10 -3.93 17.70
C GLN A 102 7.13 -2.82 18.14
N ASP A 103 6.11 -3.20 18.88
CA ASP A 103 5.08 -2.30 19.42
C ASP A 103 4.14 -1.69 18.35
N VAL A 104 4.18 -2.18 17.12
CA VAL A 104 3.22 -1.83 16.06
C VAL A 104 2.12 -2.88 16.00
N GLU A 105 0.88 -2.42 16.09
CA GLU A 105 -0.32 -3.22 15.90
C GLU A 105 -0.96 -2.88 14.55
N LEU A 106 -1.27 -3.91 13.78
CA LEU A 106 -1.98 -3.78 12.52
C LEU A 106 -3.49 -3.62 12.72
N LEU A 107 -4.21 -3.28 11.68
CA LEU A 107 -5.68 -3.12 11.74
C LEU A 107 -6.43 -4.37 12.19
N SER A 108 -5.87 -5.56 11.95
CA SER A 108 -6.40 -6.83 12.45
C SER A 108 -6.16 -7.08 13.92
N GLY A 109 -5.34 -6.26 14.57
CA GLY A 109 -4.78 -6.54 15.89
C GLY A 109 -3.53 -7.43 15.86
N ALA A 110 -3.04 -7.81 14.68
CA ALA A 110 -1.84 -8.63 14.57
C ALA A 110 -0.57 -7.82 14.87
N THR A 111 0.40 -8.49 15.50
CA THR A 111 1.72 -7.95 15.83
C THR A 111 2.81 -8.93 15.42
N GLY A 112 4.05 -8.47 15.33
CA GLY A 112 5.20 -9.32 15.05
C GLY A 112 5.27 -9.78 13.60
N THR A 113 5.37 -11.10 13.36
CA THR A 113 5.55 -11.65 12.01
C THR A 113 4.30 -12.36 11.52
N ILE A 114 3.82 -11.94 10.36
CA ILE A 114 2.70 -12.53 9.64
C ILE A 114 3.24 -13.31 8.44
N GLN A 115 2.64 -14.46 8.17
CA GLN A 115 2.96 -15.26 6.99
C GLN A 115 1.72 -15.43 6.13
N VAL A 116 1.89 -15.24 4.82
CA VAL A 116 0.83 -15.41 3.83
C VAL A 116 1.38 -16.10 2.58
N THR A 117 0.54 -16.89 1.92
CA THR A 117 0.85 -17.46 0.60
C THR A 117 -0.05 -16.82 -0.43
N LEU A 118 0.53 -16.31 -1.50
CA LEU A 118 -0.14 -15.60 -2.58
C LEU A 118 0.10 -16.32 -3.91
N ASP A 119 -0.91 -16.32 -4.77
CA ASP A 119 -0.78 -16.73 -6.16
C ASP A 119 -0.51 -15.52 -7.07
N TYR A 120 -0.13 -15.77 -8.31
CA TYR A 120 0.14 -14.74 -9.32
C TYR A 120 -0.97 -13.68 -9.36
N GLY A 121 -0.59 -12.42 -9.25
CA GLY A 121 -1.49 -11.27 -9.26
C GLY A 121 -2.30 -11.06 -7.98
N GLN A 122 -2.24 -11.99 -7.02
CA GLN A 122 -2.87 -11.78 -5.73
C GLN A 122 -2.12 -10.74 -4.91
N THR A 123 -2.89 -9.93 -4.21
CA THR A 123 -2.38 -8.87 -3.35
C THR A 123 -2.69 -9.13 -1.88
N TYR A 124 -1.83 -8.59 -1.02
CA TYR A 124 -2.03 -8.55 0.41
C TYR A 124 -1.59 -7.18 0.94
N VAL A 125 -2.46 -6.51 1.69
CA VAL A 125 -2.18 -5.17 2.21
C VAL A 125 -2.16 -5.21 3.73
N VAL A 126 -1.09 -4.71 4.30
CA VAL A 126 -0.99 -4.46 5.74
C VAL A 126 -1.05 -2.97 6.00
N ALA A 127 -1.74 -2.58 7.06
CA ALA A 127 -1.83 -1.20 7.49
C ALA A 127 -1.76 -1.11 9.02
N ALA A 128 -1.12 -0.07 9.52
CA ALA A 128 -1.04 0.14 10.96
C ALA A 128 -2.31 0.77 11.51
N GLU A 129 -2.73 0.30 12.68
CA GLU A 129 -3.76 0.97 13.48
C GLU A 129 -3.24 2.34 13.90
N GLN A 130 -4.07 3.34 13.76
CA GLN A 130 -3.72 4.71 14.13
C GLN A 130 -4.34 5.07 15.47
N ASN A 131 -3.52 5.16 16.46
CA ASN A 131 -3.81 5.92 17.66
C ASN A 131 -2.87 7.13 17.70
N ASN A 132 -3.14 8.13 18.52
CA ASN A 132 -2.39 9.38 18.59
C ASN A 132 -1.00 9.24 19.25
N THR A 133 -0.43 8.05 19.33
CA THR A 133 0.93 7.84 19.82
C THR A 133 1.94 7.97 18.68
N LEU A 134 3.17 8.31 18.98
CA LEU A 134 4.23 8.44 17.99
C LEU A 134 4.44 7.14 17.21
N ASN A 135 4.43 6.00 17.90
CA ASN A 135 4.60 4.68 17.27
C ASN A 135 3.53 4.38 16.23
N SER A 136 2.27 4.75 16.49
CA SER A 136 1.21 4.56 15.51
C SER A 136 1.28 5.54 14.34
N ARG A 137 1.89 6.70 14.52
CA ARG A 137 2.09 7.68 13.44
C ARG A 137 3.17 7.21 12.46
N GLU A 138 4.19 6.54 12.95
CA GLU A 138 5.21 5.89 12.12
C GLU A 138 4.71 4.57 11.54
N GLY A 139 3.77 3.92 12.23
CA GLY A 139 3.05 2.75 11.75
C GLY A 139 3.98 1.67 11.22
N ILE A 140 3.75 1.27 9.98
CA ILE A 140 4.50 0.19 9.33
C ILE A 140 5.87 0.61 8.77
N ILE A 141 6.34 1.85 9.01
CA ILE A 141 7.66 2.29 8.52
C ILE A 141 8.74 1.35 9.06
N GLY A 142 9.57 0.81 8.17
CA GLY A 142 10.61 -0.14 8.52
C GLY A 142 10.16 -1.61 8.54
N THR A 143 8.87 -1.91 8.33
CA THR A 143 8.38 -3.30 8.17
C THR A 143 9.25 -4.05 7.16
N LEU A 144 9.75 -5.23 7.58
CA LEU A 144 10.50 -6.12 6.72
C LEU A 144 9.54 -7.06 6.00
N ILE A 145 9.66 -7.11 4.67
CA ILE A 145 8.85 -7.99 3.81
C ILE A 145 9.83 -8.88 3.04
N GLU A 146 9.71 -10.18 3.24
CA GLU A 146 10.55 -11.19 2.62
C GLU A 146 9.68 -12.26 1.94
N SER A 147 10.18 -12.80 0.84
CA SER A 147 9.46 -13.83 0.08
C SER A 147 10.41 -14.86 -0.51
N ASP A 148 9.90 -16.04 -0.80
CA ASP A 148 10.64 -17.10 -1.48
C ASP A 148 10.70 -16.92 -3.01
N LYS A 149 9.83 -16.08 -3.57
CA LYS A 149 9.78 -15.71 -4.99
C LYS A 149 9.62 -14.20 -5.13
N SER A 150 9.84 -13.68 -6.34
CA SER A 150 9.72 -12.26 -6.61
C SER A 150 8.34 -11.71 -6.30
N ILE A 151 8.31 -10.56 -5.67
CA ILE A 151 7.11 -9.79 -5.35
C ILE A 151 7.30 -8.33 -5.77
N VAL A 152 6.19 -7.61 -5.86
CA VAL A 152 6.17 -6.15 -5.95
C VAL A 152 5.64 -5.58 -4.65
N VAL A 153 6.30 -4.55 -4.14
CA VAL A 153 5.86 -3.86 -2.92
C VAL A 153 5.66 -2.39 -3.19
N ASN A 154 4.51 -1.90 -2.77
CA ASN A 154 4.18 -0.48 -2.75
C ASN A 154 3.80 -0.08 -1.33
N SER A 155 4.28 1.06 -0.85
CA SER A 155 3.98 1.54 0.50
C SER A 155 3.74 3.04 0.50
N GLY A 156 2.98 3.52 1.48
CA GLY A 156 2.64 4.92 1.56
C GLY A 156 1.89 5.29 2.84
N SER A 157 1.47 6.54 2.88
CA SER A 157 0.75 7.16 3.99
C SER A 157 -0.52 7.84 3.49
N GLY A 158 -1.57 7.82 4.29
CA GLY A 158 -2.82 8.52 3.99
C GLY A 158 -2.69 10.04 4.02
N THR A 159 -1.91 10.57 4.96
CA THR A 159 -1.61 12.01 5.09
C THR A 159 -0.17 12.22 5.55
N GLY A 160 0.75 11.64 4.79
CA GLY A 160 2.16 11.76 5.14
C GLY A 160 2.66 13.21 5.06
N SER A 161 3.36 13.66 6.09
CA SER A 161 4.00 14.98 6.14
C SER A 161 5.39 14.89 6.74
N PHE A 162 6.22 15.89 6.42
CA PHE A 162 7.55 16.04 7.02
C PHE A 162 7.50 16.71 8.40
N THR A 163 6.44 17.46 8.67
CA THR A 163 6.22 18.11 9.97
C THR A 163 4.79 17.92 10.46
N ALA A 164 4.59 18.06 11.76
CA ALA A 164 3.27 17.93 12.36
C ALA A 164 2.28 19.05 11.97
N ASP A 165 2.79 20.15 11.41
CA ASP A 165 2.02 21.38 11.18
C ASP A 165 1.77 21.68 9.69
N GLU A 166 2.27 20.83 8.77
CA GLU A 166 2.18 21.06 7.33
C GLU A 166 1.33 19.98 6.65
N GLY A 167 0.03 20.06 6.75
CA GLY A 167 -0.91 19.20 6.07
C GLY A 167 -2.24 19.85 5.81
#